data_6d073939c2fb154bf8b088231c7bc11f
#
_entry.id   6d073939c2fb154bf8b088231c7bc11f
#
_cell.length_a   1.000
_cell.length_b   1.000
_cell.length_c   1.000
_cell.angle_alpha   90.00
_cell.angle_beta   90.00
_cell.angle_gamma   90.00
#
_symmetry.space_group_name_H-M   'P 1'
#
loop_
_entity.id
_entity.type
_entity.pdbx_description
1 polymer ?
#
loop_
_entity_poly.entity_id
_entity_poly.type
_entity_poly.pdbx_seq_one_letter_code
_entity_poly.pdbx_strand_id
1 'polypeptide(L)'
;IIVELHDAANYSNIIYTDANISLSTTGTAVVTIPAIYNGSYYVTIKHRNSLETTTVTSISFAGGIINQSFGARSNIYGGNLSLSYDGRYLIYSGDVNQDGFIDTQDYIGIDNDSYNYVAGYLDTDVDGSGIIDTNDYIPIDNNNYNYIGTVLP
;
A
#
# COMPACT_ATOMS: atom_id res chain seq x y z
N ILE A 1 -7.09 4.79 2.68
CA ILE A 1 -5.89 4.70 1.83
C ILE A 1 -5.59 6.05 1.20
N ILE A 2 -4.34 6.23 0.76
CA ILE A 2 -3.90 7.36 -0.05
C ILE A 2 -3.77 6.87 -1.50
N VAL A 3 -4.18 7.70 -2.45
CA VAL A 3 -3.91 7.48 -3.88
C VAL A 3 -3.13 8.67 -4.43
N GLU A 4 -2.03 8.37 -5.10
CA GLU A 4 -1.18 9.37 -5.75
C GLU A 4 -1.13 9.13 -7.25
N LEU A 5 -1.12 10.23 -8.01
CA LEU A 5 -0.81 10.24 -9.44
C LEU A 5 0.60 10.79 -9.62
N HIS A 6 1.47 9.98 -10.21
CA HIS A 6 2.85 10.34 -10.50
C HIS A 6 3.05 10.58 -11.99
N ASP A 7 3.88 11.53 -12.34
CA ASP A 7 4.20 11.88 -13.73
C ASP A 7 4.77 10.67 -14.49
N ALA A 8 4.28 10.42 -15.69
CA ALA A 8 4.67 9.28 -16.51
C ALA A 8 6.13 9.32 -17.00
N ALA A 9 6.73 10.52 -17.07
CA ALA A 9 8.11 10.74 -17.49
C ALA A 9 9.09 10.85 -16.31
N ASN A 10 8.58 11.22 -15.13
CA ASN A 10 9.36 11.37 -13.92
C ASN A 10 8.54 10.96 -12.69
N TYR A 11 8.63 9.71 -12.32
CA TYR A 11 7.86 9.14 -11.21
C TYR A 11 8.00 9.91 -9.90
N SER A 12 9.15 10.50 -9.61
CA SER A 12 9.35 11.27 -8.37
C SER A 12 8.47 12.52 -8.29
N ASN A 13 7.86 12.95 -9.40
CA ASN A 13 6.97 14.10 -9.45
C ASN A 13 5.52 13.69 -9.19
N ILE A 14 5.03 13.94 -7.98
CA ILE A 14 3.63 13.69 -7.59
C ILE A 14 2.78 14.85 -8.13
N ILE A 15 1.83 14.54 -8.99
CA ILE A 15 0.93 15.48 -9.67
C ILE A 15 -0.36 15.70 -8.87
N TYR A 16 -0.84 14.66 -8.19
CA TYR A 16 -2.08 14.71 -7.40
C TYR A 16 -2.03 13.70 -6.27
N THR A 17 -2.59 14.07 -5.13
CA THR A 17 -2.76 13.19 -3.97
C THR A 17 -4.17 13.31 -3.41
N ASP A 18 -4.82 12.19 -3.14
CA ASP A 18 -6.02 12.11 -2.31
C ASP A 18 -5.74 11.16 -1.13
N ALA A 19 -5.74 11.74 0.08
CA ALA A 19 -5.36 11.04 1.30
C ALA A 19 -6.58 10.48 2.10
N ASN A 20 -7.81 10.73 1.65
CA ASN A 20 -9.01 10.42 2.42
C ASN A 20 -9.92 9.40 1.72
N ILE A 21 -9.33 8.37 1.10
CA ILE A 21 -10.10 7.39 0.35
C ILE A 21 -10.48 6.22 1.24
N SER A 22 -11.80 5.98 1.35
CA SER A 22 -12.34 4.83 2.06
C SER A 22 -12.14 3.55 1.24
N LEU A 23 -11.48 2.57 1.83
CA LEU A 23 -11.37 1.22 1.30
C LEU A 23 -12.48 0.35 1.92
N SER A 24 -13.27 -0.32 1.08
CA SER A 24 -14.28 -1.25 1.54
C SER A 24 -13.66 -2.54 2.09
N THR A 25 -14.42 -3.29 2.87
CA THR A 25 -14.00 -4.63 3.37
C THR A 25 -13.82 -5.67 2.27
N THR A 26 -14.28 -5.37 1.05
CA THR A 26 -14.07 -6.21 -0.15
C THR A 26 -12.84 -5.78 -0.96
N GLY A 27 -12.07 -4.78 -0.47
CA GLY A 27 -10.87 -4.28 -1.14
C GLY A 27 -11.14 -3.35 -2.33
N THR A 28 -12.31 -2.72 -2.37
CA THR A 28 -12.68 -1.75 -3.42
C THR A 28 -12.68 -0.32 -2.88
N ALA A 29 -12.20 0.60 -3.70
CA ALA A 29 -12.26 2.04 -3.44
C ALA A 29 -12.70 2.80 -4.69
N VAL A 30 -13.32 3.95 -4.51
CA VAL A 30 -13.68 4.88 -5.58
C VAL A 30 -12.96 6.19 -5.33
N VAL A 31 -12.21 6.66 -6.32
CA VAL A 31 -11.46 7.90 -6.28
C VAL A 31 -12.00 8.84 -7.34
N THR A 32 -12.27 10.10 -6.96
CA THR A 32 -12.70 11.13 -7.91
C THR A 32 -11.50 12.01 -8.26
N ILE A 33 -10.95 11.82 -9.44
CA ILE A 33 -9.84 12.63 -9.93
C ILE A 33 -10.40 13.87 -10.64
N PRO A 34 -9.97 15.09 -10.27
CA PRO A 34 -10.40 16.31 -10.94
C PRO A 34 -10.04 16.31 -12.45
N ALA A 35 -10.95 16.78 -13.29
CA ALA A 35 -10.82 16.72 -14.74
C ALA A 35 -9.61 17.48 -15.32
N ILE A 36 -8.96 18.33 -14.52
CA ILE A 36 -7.71 19.00 -14.91
C ILE A 36 -6.56 17.99 -15.07
N TYR A 37 -6.61 16.84 -14.38
CA TYR A 37 -5.61 15.76 -14.44
C TYR A 37 -5.99 14.75 -15.53
N ASN A 38 -6.02 15.20 -16.78
CA ASN A 38 -6.44 14.41 -17.95
C ASN A 38 -5.26 13.76 -18.71
N GLY A 39 -4.06 13.76 -18.13
CA GLY A 39 -2.84 13.19 -18.69
C GLY A 39 -2.76 11.67 -18.51
N SER A 40 -1.52 11.17 -18.59
CA SER A 40 -1.18 9.78 -18.26
C SER A 40 -0.29 9.78 -17.03
N TYR A 41 -0.63 8.97 -16.03
CA TYR A 41 0.04 8.93 -14.73
C TYR A 41 0.21 7.49 -14.26
N TYR A 42 1.30 7.23 -13.54
CA TYR A 42 1.33 6.06 -12.66
C TYR A 42 0.38 6.29 -11.49
N VAL A 43 -0.34 5.26 -11.09
CA VAL A 43 -1.21 5.29 -9.92
C VAL A 43 -0.55 4.50 -8.81
N THR A 44 -0.30 5.17 -7.69
CA THR A 44 0.28 4.56 -6.48
C THR A 44 -0.75 4.58 -5.38
N ILE A 45 -0.89 3.46 -4.69
CA ILE A 45 -1.69 3.35 -3.47
C ILE A 45 -0.78 3.14 -2.26
N LYS A 46 -1.12 3.82 -1.16
CA LYS A 46 -0.45 3.72 0.13
C LYS A 46 -1.48 3.36 1.20
N HIS A 47 -1.09 2.49 2.08
CA HIS A 47 -1.87 2.12 3.25
C HIS A 47 -0.99 2.30 4.48
N ARG A 48 -1.59 2.49 5.65
CA ARG A 48 -0.92 2.88 6.91
C ARG A 48 0.27 1.98 7.32
N ASN A 49 0.27 0.71 6.94
CA ASN A 49 1.30 -0.26 7.35
C ASN A 49 1.64 -1.25 6.23
N SER A 50 1.56 -0.81 4.99
CA SER A 50 1.85 -1.65 3.83
C SER A 50 2.77 -0.91 2.86
N LEU A 51 3.58 -1.65 2.11
CA LEU A 51 4.42 -1.06 1.07
C LEU A 51 3.57 -0.31 0.04
N GLU A 52 4.05 0.84 -0.38
CA GLU A 52 3.43 1.53 -1.50
C GLU A 52 3.49 0.66 -2.76
N THR A 53 2.40 0.68 -3.50
CA THR A 53 2.22 -0.20 -4.65
C THR A 53 1.75 0.59 -5.85
N THR A 54 2.49 0.46 -6.95
CA THR A 54 2.33 1.30 -8.15
C THR A 54 1.93 0.45 -9.36
N THR A 55 1.14 1.02 -10.25
CA THR A 55 0.76 0.39 -11.52
C THR A 55 1.98 0.10 -12.41
N VAL A 56 1.94 -1.00 -13.17
CA VAL A 56 3.06 -1.43 -14.03
C VAL A 56 3.39 -0.43 -15.12
N THR A 57 2.39 0.31 -15.60
CA THR A 57 2.52 1.38 -16.60
C THR A 57 1.65 2.56 -16.22
N SER A 58 1.93 3.73 -16.80
CA SER A 58 1.04 4.88 -16.67
C SER A 58 -0.31 4.62 -17.31
N ILE A 59 -1.36 5.16 -16.69
CA ILE A 59 -2.76 5.03 -17.11
C ILE A 59 -3.23 6.39 -17.65
N SER A 60 -3.95 6.39 -18.77
CA SER A 60 -4.53 7.60 -19.34
C SER A 60 -5.81 8.00 -18.61
N PHE A 61 -5.88 9.25 -18.17
CA PHE A 61 -7.04 9.88 -17.54
C PHE A 61 -7.81 10.77 -18.51
N ALA A 62 -7.59 10.64 -19.84
CA ALA A 62 -8.23 11.48 -20.86
C ALA A 62 -9.73 11.26 -21.01
N GLY A 63 -10.37 10.38 -20.27
CA GLY A 63 -11.83 10.22 -20.32
C GLY A 63 -12.38 9.14 -19.40
N GLY A 64 -13.60 9.38 -18.93
CA GLY A 64 -14.48 8.40 -18.37
C GLY A 64 -14.07 7.74 -17.06
N ILE A 65 -14.56 6.52 -16.88
CA ILE A 65 -14.30 5.70 -15.69
C ILE A 65 -13.11 4.79 -15.97
N ILE A 66 -12.16 4.75 -15.04
CA ILE A 66 -11.00 3.87 -15.08
C ILE A 66 -11.21 2.78 -14.04
N ASN A 67 -11.05 1.52 -14.44
CA ASN A 67 -11.04 0.40 -13.51
C ASN A 67 -9.62 -0.15 -13.44
N GLN A 68 -8.97 0.00 -12.30
CA GLN A 68 -7.62 -0.51 -12.06
C GLN A 68 -7.65 -1.57 -10.96
N SER A 69 -7.00 -2.70 -11.22
CA SER A 69 -6.85 -3.77 -10.23
C SER A 69 -5.41 -3.83 -9.72
N PHE A 70 -5.27 -3.89 -8.40
CA PHE A 70 -4.01 -4.12 -7.69
C PHE A 70 -3.87 -5.58 -7.20
N GLY A 71 -4.76 -6.47 -7.62
CA GLY A 71 -4.77 -7.89 -7.23
C GLY A 71 -4.10 -8.83 -8.23
N ALA A 72 -3.29 -8.33 -9.17
CA ALA A 72 -2.56 -9.16 -10.12
C ALA A 72 -1.14 -8.62 -10.34
N ARG A 73 -0.12 -9.48 -10.25
CA ARG A 73 1.28 -9.09 -10.45
C ARG A 73 1.54 -8.41 -11.80
N SER A 74 0.82 -8.83 -12.85
CA SER A 74 0.94 -8.21 -14.18
C SER A 74 0.54 -6.74 -14.23
N ASN A 75 -0.21 -6.26 -13.26
CA ASN A 75 -0.72 -4.89 -13.18
C ASN A 75 0.16 -3.98 -12.32
N ILE A 76 1.13 -4.55 -11.62
CA ILE A 76 1.93 -3.88 -10.60
C ILE A 76 3.39 -3.80 -11.04
N TYR A 77 4.02 -2.67 -10.80
CA TYR A 77 5.42 -2.44 -11.12
C TYR A 77 6.31 -3.45 -10.38
N GLY A 78 7.22 -4.09 -11.13
CA GLY A 78 8.02 -5.18 -10.61
C GLY A 78 7.24 -6.43 -10.18
N GLY A 79 5.91 -6.46 -10.33
CA GLY A 79 5.07 -7.56 -9.87
C GLY A 79 5.07 -7.70 -8.34
N ASN A 80 5.34 -6.62 -7.61
CA ASN A 80 5.62 -6.58 -6.17
C ASN A 80 4.37 -6.84 -5.32
N LEU A 81 3.90 -8.08 -5.29
CA LEU A 81 2.75 -8.54 -4.50
C LEU A 81 3.05 -9.89 -3.83
N SER A 82 2.55 -10.05 -2.62
CA SER A 82 2.54 -11.31 -1.88
C SER A 82 1.48 -12.27 -2.43
N LEU A 83 1.78 -13.55 -2.45
CA LEU A 83 0.79 -14.60 -2.76
C LEU A 83 0.23 -15.16 -1.46
N SER A 84 -1.07 -14.98 -1.24
CA SER A 84 -1.74 -15.54 -0.07
C SER A 84 -2.02 -17.05 -0.24
N TYR A 85 -2.32 -17.73 0.87
CA TYR A 85 -2.59 -19.16 0.88
C TYR A 85 -3.79 -19.56 0.00
N ASP A 86 -4.78 -18.68 -0.15
CA ASP A 86 -5.97 -18.89 -0.98
C ASP A 86 -5.75 -18.54 -2.47
N GLY A 87 -4.50 -18.24 -2.86
CA GLY A 87 -4.12 -17.97 -4.24
C GLY A 87 -4.35 -16.54 -4.72
N ARG A 88 -4.74 -15.61 -3.83
CA ARG A 88 -4.86 -14.19 -4.15
C ARG A 88 -3.53 -13.46 -4.01
N TYR A 89 -3.34 -12.43 -4.82
CA TYR A 89 -2.23 -11.52 -4.66
C TYR A 89 -2.65 -10.34 -3.78
N LEU A 90 -1.82 -10.01 -2.81
CA LEU A 90 -2.03 -8.98 -1.80
C LEU A 90 -0.84 -8.02 -1.79
N ILE A 91 -1.09 -6.77 -1.42
CA ILE A 91 -0.03 -5.81 -1.12
C ILE A 91 0.73 -6.32 0.12
N TYR A 92 2.05 -6.18 0.13
CA TYR A 92 2.86 -6.55 1.28
C TYR A 92 2.55 -5.64 2.47
N SER A 93 2.20 -6.23 3.61
CA SER A 93 2.00 -5.54 4.89
C SER A 93 3.22 -5.71 5.81
N GLY A 94 3.39 -4.78 6.74
CA GLY A 94 4.46 -4.78 7.73
C GLY A 94 5.42 -3.59 7.64
N ASP A 95 5.28 -2.71 6.65
CA ASP A 95 6.00 -1.43 6.58
C ASP A 95 5.31 -0.42 7.52
N VAL A 96 5.58 -0.55 8.81
CA VAL A 96 4.93 0.21 9.88
C VAL A 96 5.50 1.63 9.96
N ASN A 97 6.80 1.79 9.74
CA ASN A 97 7.48 3.07 9.78
C ASN A 97 7.41 3.83 8.43
N GLN A 98 6.87 3.20 7.37
CA GLN A 98 6.67 3.74 6.02
C GLN A 98 7.98 4.21 5.36
N ASP A 99 9.10 3.50 5.60
CA ASP A 99 10.38 3.79 4.96
C ASP A 99 10.58 3.05 3.61
N GLY A 100 9.62 2.20 3.24
CA GLY A 100 9.62 1.46 1.99
C GLY A 100 10.32 0.11 2.05
N PHE A 101 10.70 -0.35 3.24
CA PHE A 101 11.24 -1.69 3.50
C PHE A 101 10.45 -2.35 4.63
N ILE A 102 10.38 -3.67 4.61
CA ILE A 102 9.84 -4.42 5.74
C ILE A 102 11.02 -5.08 6.43
N ASP A 103 11.43 -4.51 7.55
CA ASP A 103 12.60 -4.96 8.29
C ASP A 103 12.44 -4.86 9.82
N THR A 104 13.55 -4.98 10.54
CA THR A 104 13.53 -4.98 12.00
C THR A 104 13.17 -3.62 12.62
N GLN A 105 13.21 -2.53 11.87
CA GLN A 105 12.83 -1.21 12.35
C GLN A 105 11.32 -1.08 12.53
N ASP A 106 10.54 -1.88 11.77
CA ASP A 106 9.08 -1.90 11.87
C ASP A 106 8.57 -2.48 13.20
N TYR A 107 9.38 -3.32 13.86
CA TYR A 107 9.02 -3.84 15.19
C TYR A 107 8.96 -2.77 16.26
N ILE A 108 9.72 -1.68 16.14
CA ILE A 108 9.86 -0.67 17.20
C ILE A 108 8.51 -0.07 17.59
N GLY A 109 7.68 0.24 16.61
CA GLY A 109 6.33 0.76 16.85
C GLY A 109 5.45 -0.25 17.57
N ILE A 110 5.45 -1.49 17.10
CA ILE A 110 4.64 -2.58 17.69
C ILE A 110 5.11 -2.90 19.11
N ASP A 111 6.42 -2.98 19.35
CA ASP A 111 6.99 -3.19 20.70
C ASP A 111 6.49 -2.14 21.69
N ASN A 112 6.55 -0.86 21.29
CA ASN A 112 6.13 0.24 22.16
C ASN A 112 4.61 0.18 22.44
N ASP A 113 3.79 -0.03 21.42
CA ASP A 113 2.34 -0.01 21.54
C ASP A 113 1.81 -1.25 22.28
N SER A 114 2.37 -2.43 21.98
CA SER A 114 2.04 -3.67 22.68
C SER A 114 2.42 -3.59 24.17
N TYR A 115 3.60 -3.06 24.50
CA TYR A 115 4.03 -2.85 25.88
C TYR A 115 3.09 -1.92 26.68
N ASN A 116 2.54 -0.90 26.01
CA ASN A 116 1.64 0.08 26.59
C ASN A 116 0.16 -0.31 26.49
N TYR A 117 -0.16 -1.51 26.00
CA TYR A 117 -1.53 -2.00 25.80
C TYR A 117 -2.38 -1.05 24.95
N VAL A 118 -1.77 -0.46 23.93
CA VAL A 118 -2.47 0.42 22.99
C VAL A 118 -3.46 -0.40 22.16
N ALA A 119 -4.60 0.18 21.84
CA ALA A 119 -5.62 -0.45 21.02
C ALA A 119 -6.23 0.56 20.05
N GLY A 120 -6.70 0.08 18.91
CA GLY A 120 -7.33 0.89 17.88
C GLY A 120 -6.76 0.60 16.50
N TYR A 121 -7.34 1.23 15.48
CA TYR A 121 -6.91 1.08 14.09
C TYR A 121 -5.70 2.01 13.81
N LEU A 122 -4.51 1.56 14.19
CA LEU A 122 -3.23 2.29 14.14
C LEU A 122 -2.28 1.66 13.10
N ASP A 123 -1.17 2.34 12.83
CA ASP A 123 -0.15 1.81 11.91
C ASP A 123 0.46 0.51 12.44
N THR A 124 0.53 0.37 13.76
CA THR A 124 1.00 -0.81 14.48
C THR A 124 0.00 -1.96 14.57
N ASP A 125 -1.29 -1.72 14.27
CA ASP A 125 -2.33 -2.76 14.13
C ASP A 125 -2.24 -3.36 12.73
N VAL A 126 -1.27 -4.25 12.52
CA VAL A 126 -0.93 -4.77 11.18
C VAL A 126 -1.93 -5.83 10.72
N ASP A 127 -2.48 -6.62 11.62
CA ASP A 127 -3.48 -7.64 11.31
C ASP A 127 -4.92 -7.09 11.23
N GLY A 128 -5.14 -5.84 11.69
CA GLY A 128 -6.44 -5.15 11.65
C GLY A 128 -7.41 -5.61 12.73
N SER A 129 -6.93 -6.24 13.80
CA SER A 129 -7.75 -6.73 14.92
C SER A 129 -8.21 -5.60 15.85
N GLY A 130 -7.53 -4.45 15.83
CA GLY A 130 -7.72 -3.33 16.74
C GLY A 130 -7.05 -3.51 18.11
N ILE A 131 -6.22 -4.52 18.26
CA ILE A 131 -5.41 -4.79 19.46
C ILE A 131 -3.98 -5.02 19.00
N ILE A 132 -3.05 -4.25 19.52
CA ILE A 132 -1.64 -4.40 19.19
C ILE A 132 -1.04 -5.48 20.09
N ASP A 133 -0.78 -6.65 19.48
CA ASP A 133 -0.25 -7.82 20.19
C ASP A 133 0.76 -8.62 19.32
N THR A 134 1.04 -9.84 19.72
CA THR A 134 2.02 -10.69 19.04
C THR A 134 1.61 -11.10 17.62
N ASN A 135 0.35 -10.97 17.23
CA ASN A 135 -0.10 -11.30 15.88
C ASN A 135 0.34 -10.26 14.86
N ASP A 136 0.55 -9.00 15.29
CA ASP A 136 0.99 -7.91 14.43
C ASP A 136 2.43 -8.08 13.94
N TYR A 137 3.25 -8.87 14.64
CA TYR A 137 4.61 -9.19 14.18
C TYR A 137 4.63 -10.17 13.01
N ILE A 138 3.60 -11.01 12.86
CA ILE A 138 3.60 -12.11 11.88
C ILE A 138 3.81 -11.62 10.43
N PRO A 139 3.14 -10.56 9.95
CA PRO A 139 3.41 -10.06 8.59
C PRO A 139 4.83 -9.55 8.41
N ILE A 140 5.41 -8.90 9.43
CA ILE A 140 6.80 -8.42 9.40
C ILE A 140 7.76 -9.61 9.38
N ASP A 141 7.60 -10.60 10.25
CA ASP A 141 8.43 -11.81 10.30
C ASP A 141 8.48 -12.52 8.95
N ASN A 142 7.31 -12.69 8.32
CA ASN A 142 7.19 -13.35 7.03
C ASN A 142 7.90 -12.59 5.90
N ASN A 143 7.89 -11.26 5.93
CA ASN A 143 8.39 -10.42 4.85
C ASN A 143 9.84 -9.98 5.07
N ASN A 144 10.26 -9.68 6.30
CA ASN A 144 11.63 -9.31 6.66
C ASN A 144 12.64 -10.38 6.23
N TYR A 145 12.35 -11.65 6.47
CA TYR A 145 13.24 -12.76 6.05
C TYR A 145 13.53 -12.76 4.54
N ASN A 146 12.62 -12.24 3.73
CA ASN A 146 12.72 -12.18 2.28
C ASN A 146 13.26 -10.83 1.76
N TYR A 147 13.66 -9.91 2.63
CA TYR A 147 14.13 -8.56 2.27
C TYR A 147 13.16 -7.82 1.35
N ILE A 148 11.88 -7.85 1.69
CA ILE A 148 10.83 -7.23 0.90
C ILE A 148 10.90 -5.70 1.04
N GLY A 149 10.94 -5.03 -0.08
CA GLY A 149 10.92 -3.56 -0.16
C GLY A 149 10.07 -3.06 -1.33
N THR A 150 9.85 -1.76 -1.35
CA THR A 150 9.11 -1.07 -2.42
C THR A 150 9.84 -1.19 -3.75
N VAL A 151 9.08 -1.39 -4.85
CA VAL A 151 9.58 -1.41 -6.22
C VAL A 151 8.83 -0.39 -7.05
N LEU A 152 9.54 0.64 -7.52
CA LEU A 152 8.99 1.81 -8.20
C LEU A 152 9.54 1.98 -9.62
N PRO A 153 8.83 2.71 -10.51
CA PRO A 153 9.29 3.08 -11.84
C PRO A 153 10.56 3.92 -11.89
#